data_addb20672a17c4d0f7336a5ce3849cac
#
_entry.id   addb20672a17c4d0f7336a5ce3849cac
#
_cell.length_a   1.000
_cell.length_b   1.000
_cell.length_c   1.000
_cell.angle_alpha   90.00
_cell.angle_beta   90.00
_cell.angle_gamma   90.00
#
_symmetry.space_group_name_H-M   'P 1'
#
loop_
_entity.id
_entity.type
_entity.pdbx_description
1 polymer ?
#
loop_
_entity_poly.entity_id
_entity_poly.type
_entity_poly.pdbx_seq_one_letter_code
_entity_poly.pdbx_strand_id
1 'polypeptide(L)'
;MSKVIISCAVTGSIHTPSMSPYLPVTPQEIAASAIEAAEAGASILHLHARDPGNGRPSADPKLFMEFLPRIRQTTDAVVNITTGGGQGMSLDDRLAAALAASPELCSLNMGSMNFGLYPALGRYKKFQYGWEPEYLEASRDWIFRNTARDIEEITDRLGKGHGTQIGRAHV
;
A
#
# COMPACT_ATOMS: atom_id res chain seq x y z
N MET A 1 -22.93 11.51 20.23
CA MET A 1 -22.44 11.42 18.83
C MET A 1 -21.65 10.14 18.68
N SER A 2 -21.92 9.35 17.65
CA SER A 2 -21.12 8.16 17.32
C SER A 2 -19.74 8.61 16.83
N LYS A 3 -18.67 7.99 17.37
CA LYS A 3 -17.31 8.22 16.87
C LYS A 3 -17.13 7.48 15.55
N VAL A 4 -16.50 8.12 14.58
CA VAL A 4 -16.16 7.54 13.26
C VAL A 4 -14.64 7.43 13.18
N ILE A 5 -14.15 6.26 12.74
CA ILE A 5 -12.73 6.04 12.45
C ILE A 5 -12.50 6.37 10.97
N ILE A 6 -11.57 7.28 10.70
CA ILE A 6 -11.17 7.65 9.33
C ILE A 6 -9.82 7.00 9.05
N SER A 7 -9.77 6.16 8.02
CA SER A 7 -8.53 5.59 7.48
C SER A 7 -8.17 6.27 6.18
N CYS A 8 -6.95 6.79 6.05
CA CYS A 8 -6.45 7.43 4.86
C CYS A 8 -5.39 6.56 4.17
N ALA A 9 -5.62 6.21 2.90
CA ALA A 9 -4.65 5.55 2.05
C ALA A 9 -3.87 6.61 1.26
N VAL A 10 -2.60 6.80 1.59
CA VAL A 10 -1.81 7.95 1.14
C VAL A 10 -1.38 7.82 -0.32
N THR A 11 -0.84 6.68 -0.75
CA THR A 11 -0.32 6.51 -2.12
C THR A 11 -0.88 5.29 -2.86
N GLY A 12 -1.17 4.19 -2.16
CA GLY A 12 -1.65 2.95 -2.77
C GLY A 12 -0.61 2.26 -3.68
N SER A 13 -0.93 1.06 -4.15
CA SER A 13 -0.08 0.27 -5.06
C SER A 13 -0.66 0.10 -6.48
N ILE A 14 -1.87 0.55 -6.71
CA ILE A 14 -2.58 0.33 -7.98
C ILE A 14 -2.37 1.50 -8.94
N HIS A 15 -2.42 2.73 -8.44
CA HIS A 15 -2.28 3.94 -9.24
C HIS A 15 -0.88 4.07 -9.82
N THR A 16 -0.81 4.55 -11.05
CA THR A 16 0.44 4.93 -11.71
C THR A 16 0.67 6.45 -11.64
N PRO A 17 1.91 6.94 -11.73
CA PRO A 17 2.22 8.37 -11.61
C PRO A 17 1.43 9.26 -12.56
N SER A 18 1.12 8.79 -13.76
CA SER A 18 0.32 9.54 -14.74
C SER A 18 -1.16 9.73 -14.35
N MET A 19 -1.66 8.96 -13.37
CA MET A 19 -3.06 9.04 -12.94
C MET A 19 -3.34 10.25 -12.05
N SER A 20 -2.33 10.77 -11.34
CA SER A 20 -2.48 11.95 -10.49
C SER A 20 -1.14 12.68 -10.33
N PRO A 21 -1.11 14.00 -10.54
CA PRO A 21 0.08 14.81 -10.26
C PRO A 21 0.36 14.96 -8.75
N TYR A 22 -0.58 14.54 -7.91
CA TYR A 22 -0.49 14.62 -6.45
C TYR A 22 -0.15 13.28 -5.81
N LEU A 23 0.17 12.24 -6.62
CA LEU A 23 0.53 10.94 -6.08
C LEU A 23 1.90 11.03 -5.40
N PRO A 24 2.00 10.84 -4.07
CA PRO A 24 3.29 10.87 -3.40
C PRO A 24 4.10 9.62 -3.76
N VAL A 25 5.34 9.84 -4.18
CA VAL A 25 6.25 8.80 -4.70
C VAL A 25 7.45 8.61 -3.79
N THR A 26 8.09 9.71 -3.40
CA THR A 26 9.28 9.65 -2.54
C THR A 26 8.91 9.39 -1.07
N PRO A 27 9.80 8.78 -0.26
CA PRO A 27 9.59 8.63 1.17
C PRO A 27 9.23 9.94 1.88
N GLN A 28 9.83 11.05 1.46
CA GLN A 28 9.59 12.39 2.01
C GLN A 28 8.16 12.88 1.71
N GLU A 29 7.68 12.70 0.47
CA GLU A 29 6.32 13.03 0.06
C GLU A 29 5.30 12.15 0.75
N ILE A 30 5.56 10.84 0.87
CA ILE A 30 4.69 9.88 1.58
C ILE A 30 4.57 10.27 3.05
N ALA A 31 5.69 10.59 3.71
CA ALA A 31 5.66 11.03 5.10
C ALA A 31 4.87 12.33 5.27
N ALA A 32 5.11 13.34 4.42
CA ALA A 32 4.41 14.62 4.48
C ALA A 32 2.90 14.44 4.31
N SER A 33 2.48 13.73 3.25
CA SER A 33 1.05 13.48 2.98
C SER A 33 0.37 12.66 4.09
N ALA A 34 1.10 11.72 4.71
CA ALA A 34 0.58 10.95 5.84
C ALA A 34 0.35 11.83 7.08
N ILE A 35 1.30 12.70 7.39
CA ILE A 35 1.20 13.66 8.51
C ILE A 35 0.06 14.63 8.28
N GLU A 36 -0.05 15.23 7.10
CA GLU A 36 -1.16 16.11 6.73
C GLU A 36 -2.53 15.42 6.86
N ALA A 37 -2.62 14.14 6.45
CA ALA A 37 -3.84 13.36 6.61
C ALA A 37 -4.20 13.15 8.09
N ALA A 38 -3.22 12.89 8.96
CA ALA A 38 -3.43 12.76 10.40
C ALA A 38 -3.88 14.08 11.01
N GLU A 39 -3.25 15.19 10.66
CA GLU A 39 -3.63 16.55 11.09
C GLU A 39 -5.06 16.91 10.65
N ALA A 40 -5.47 16.44 9.47
CA ALA A 40 -6.84 16.60 8.98
C ALA A 40 -7.86 15.65 9.65
N GLY A 41 -7.43 14.76 10.57
CA GLY A 41 -8.30 13.91 11.39
C GLY A 41 -8.31 12.43 11.00
N ALA A 42 -7.41 11.95 10.15
CA ALA A 42 -7.25 10.53 9.91
C ALA A 42 -6.68 9.84 11.16
N SER A 43 -7.38 8.81 11.65
CA SER A 43 -6.96 8.01 12.81
C SER A 43 -6.09 6.82 12.42
N ILE A 44 -6.16 6.40 11.16
CA ILE A 44 -5.38 5.29 10.61
C ILE A 44 -4.72 5.76 9.31
N LEU A 45 -3.42 5.51 9.18
CA LEU A 45 -2.64 5.80 7.97
C LEU A 45 -2.30 4.49 7.27
N HIS A 46 -2.93 4.24 6.13
CA HIS A 46 -2.67 3.05 5.31
C HIS A 46 -1.55 3.33 4.32
N LEU A 47 -0.41 2.67 4.51
CA LEU A 47 0.85 3.02 3.89
C LEU A 47 1.33 1.97 2.91
N HIS A 48 1.84 2.48 1.79
CA HIS A 48 2.57 1.76 0.75
C HIS A 48 3.88 2.48 0.50
N ALA A 49 4.83 1.81 -0.16
CA ALA A 49 6.05 2.44 -0.66
C ALA A 49 6.10 2.40 -2.18
N ARG A 50 6.88 3.31 -2.74
CA ARG A 50 7.17 3.39 -4.16
C ARG A 50 8.67 3.58 -4.38
N ASP A 51 9.16 3.09 -5.50
CA ASP A 51 10.51 3.39 -5.98
C ASP A 51 10.60 4.89 -6.31
N PRO A 52 11.44 5.66 -5.61
CA PRO A 52 11.52 7.10 -5.81
C PRO A 52 12.06 7.49 -7.20
N GLY A 53 12.77 6.59 -7.89
CA GLY A 53 13.33 6.86 -9.21
C GLY A 53 12.33 6.76 -10.36
N ASN A 54 11.26 5.95 -10.19
CA ASN A 54 10.31 5.70 -11.28
C ASN A 54 8.84 5.61 -10.85
N GLY A 55 8.54 5.75 -9.56
CA GLY A 55 7.18 5.74 -9.04
C GLY A 55 6.49 4.38 -9.01
N ARG A 56 7.18 3.27 -9.36
CA ARG A 56 6.62 1.93 -9.26
C ARG A 56 6.27 1.57 -7.81
N PRO A 57 5.16 0.85 -7.56
CA PRO A 57 4.92 0.26 -6.25
C PRO A 57 6.08 -0.63 -5.84
N SER A 58 6.50 -0.52 -4.58
CA SER A 58 7.63 -1.28 -4.04
C SER A 58 7.26 -1.94 -2.72
N ALA A 59 7.77 -3.16 -2.51
CA ALA A 59 7.66 -3.90 -1.27
C ALA A 59 8.96 -3.83 -0.43
N ASP A 60 9.98 -3.08 -0.87
CA ASP A 60 11.26 -2.99 -0.19
C ASP A 60 11.08 -2.40 1.23
N PRO A 61 11.39 -3.17 2.29
CA PRO A 61 11.28 -2.69 3.67
C PRO A 61 12.11 -1.44 3.95
N LYS A 62 13.23 -1.25 3.23
CA LYS A 62 14.11 -0.08 3.41
C LYS A 62 13.37 1.21 3.11
N LEU A 63 12.57 1.24 2.04
CA LEU A 63 11.78 2.42 1.67
C LEU A 63 10.75 2.76 2.76
N PHE A 64 10.11 1.74 3.36
CA PHE A 64 9.20 1.96 4.48
C PHE A 64 9.94 2.56 5.70
N MET A 65 11.14 2.07 5.99
CA MET A 65 11.94 2.55 7.12
C MET A 65 12.47 3.98 6.92
N GLU A 66 12.44 4.53 5.71
CA GLU A 66 12.80 5.93 5.47
C GLU A 66 11.69 6.91 5.89
N PHE A 67 10.41 6.53 5.82
CA PHE A 67 9.31 7.43 6.17
C PHE A 67 8.60 7.11 7.49
N LEU A 68 8.56 5.84 7.91
CA LEU A 68 7.85 5.42 9.12
C LEU A 68 8.31 6.13 10.40
N PRO A 69 9.63 6.30 10.67
CA PRO A 69 10.07 6.98 11.88
C PRO A 69 9.54 8.41 11.99
N ARG A 70 9.54 9.16 10.88
CA ARG A 70 9.03 10.52 10.85
C ARG A 70 7.52 10.57 11.15
N ILE A 71 6.73 9.67 10.57
CA ILE A 71 5.29 9.59 10.82
C ILE A 71 5.04 9.30 12.31
N ARG A 72 5.70 8.25 12.86
CA ARG A 72 5.53 7.85 14.27
C ARG A 72 5.98 8.90 15.29
N GLN A 73 6.94 9.75 14.94
CA GLN A 73 7.40 10.83 15.81
C GLN A 73 6.50 12.07 15.77
N THR A 74 5.70 12.22 14.72
CA THR A 74 4.93 13.44 14.46
C THR A 74 3.43 13.26 14.73
N THR A 75 2.91 12.02 14.68
CA THR A 75 1.47 11.75 14.82
C THR A 75 1.19 10.58 15.75
N ASP A 76 0.02 10.58 16.40
CA ASP A 76 -0.52 9.47 17.18
C ASP A 76 -1.44 8.56 16.33
N ALA A 77 -1.50 8.79 15.01
CA ALA A 77 -2.32 7.97 14.11
C ALA A 77 -1.77 6.55 14.01
N VAL A 78 -2.65 5.57 14.01
CA VAL A 78 -2.31 4.15 13.88
C VAL A 78 -1.66 3.89 12.54
N VAL A 79 -0.48 3.30 12.54
CA VAL A 79 0.22 2.89 11.33
C VAL A 79 -0.35 1.56 10.84
N ASN A 80 -0.87 1.57 9.61
CA ASN A 80 -1.35 0.38 8.91
C ASN A 80 -0.47 0.14 7.68
N ILE A 81 0.32 -0.94 7.70
CA ILE A 81 1.12 -1.33 6.54
C ILE A 81 0.33 -2.30 5.66
N THR A 82 0.37 -2.03 4.35
CA THR A 82 -0.25 -2.92 3.37
C THR A 82 0.36 -4.32 3.38
N THR A 83 -0.47 -5.36 3.21
CA THR A 83 -0.05 -6.69 2.76
C THR A 83 -0.52 -6.97 1.33
N GLY A 84 -1.14 -5.99 0.70
CA GLY A 84 -1.38 -5.98 -0.73
C GLY A 84 -0.07 -5.68 -1.47
N GLY A 85 0.10 -6.25 -2.65
CA GLY A 85 1.30 -6.02 -3.46
C GLY A 85 0.95 -5.54 -4.86
N GLY A 86 1.96 -5.10 -5.58
CA GLY A 86 1.89 -4.89 -7.02
C GLY A 86 1.99 -6.21 -7.81
N GLN A 87 1.85 -6.11 -9.12
CA GLN A 87 2.03 -7.25 -10.01
C GLN A 87 3.41 -7.90 -9.81
N GLY A 88 3.46 -9.23 -9.79
CA GLY A 88 4.69 -10.01 -9.69
C GLY A 88 5.28 -10.16 -8.29
N MET A 89 4.72 -9.55 -7.27
CA MET A 89 5.19 -9.72 -5.89
C MET A 89 4.75 -11.05 -5.29
N SER A 90 5.69 -11.78 -4.71
CA SER A 90 5.42 -12.98 -3.92
C SER A 90 4.75 -12.63 -2.58
N LEU A 91 4.26 -13.64 -1.84
CA LEU A 91 3.72 -13.42 -0.50
C LEU A 91 4.82 -12.91 0.45
N ASP A 92 6.04 -13.43 0.34
CA ASP A 92 7.17 -12.98 1.15
C ASP A 92 7.51 -11.51 0.89
N ASP A 93 7.54 -11.07 -0.37
CA ASP A 93 7.75 -9.66 -0.70
C ASP A 93 6.68 -8.78 -0.05
N ARG A 94 5.41 -9.19 -0.16
CA ARG A 94 4.27 -8.46 0.38
C ARG A 94 4.30 -8.30 1.90
N LEU A 95 4.83 -9.28 2.63
CA LEU A 95 4.91 -9.28 4.08
C LEU A 95 6.19 -8.65 4.63
N ALA A 96 7.23 -8.52 3.81
CA ALA A 96 8.56 -8.11 4.24
C ALA A 96 8.56 -6.79 5.02
N ALA A 97 7.85 -5.77 4.55
CA ALA A 97 7.80 -4.47 5.22
C ALA A 97 7.07 -4.53 6.58
N ALA A 98 5.94 -5.26 6.65
CA ALA A 98 5.19 -5.44 7.87
C ALA A 98 5.96 -6.23 8.92
N LEU A 99 6.66 -7.30 8.51
CA LEU A 99 7.52 -8.10 9.39
C LEU A 99 8.70 -7.27 9.93
N ALA A 100 9.30 -6.42 9.10
CA ALA A 100 10.43 -5.58 9.51
C ALA A 100 10.01 -4.42 10.45
N ALA A 101 8.86 -3.82 10.21
CA ALA A 101 8.42 -2.60 10.90
C ALA A 101 7.55 -2.87 12.14
N SER A 102 6.99 -4.08 12.28
CA SER A 102 6.06 -4.46 13.36
C SER A 102 5.00 -3.37 13.63
N PRO A 103 4.15 -3.04 12.64
CA PRO A 103 3.15 -1.98 12.78
C PRO A 103 2.02 -2.42 13.72
N GLU A 104 1.25 -1.45 14.20
CA GLU A 104 0.06 -1.72 15.03
C GLU A 104 -1.03 -2.43 14.24
N LEU A 105 -1.13 -2.15 12.94
CA LEU A 105 -2.17 -2.69 12.06
C LEU A 105 -1.60 -3.10 10.71
N CYS A 106 -2.08 -4.21 10.15
CA CYS A 106 -1.87 -4.60 8.76
C CYS A 106 -3.20 -4.81 8.04
N SER A 107 -3.23 -4.47 6.75
CA SER A 107 -4.39 -4.82 5.92
C SER A 107 -4.37 -6.29 5.52
N LEU A 108 -5.54 -6.89 5.31
CA LEU A 108 -5.69 -8.24 4.78
C LEU A 108 -6.88 -8.28 3.82
N ASN A 109 -6.61 -8.62 2.57
CA ASN A 109 -7.66 -8.94 1.61
C ASN A 109 -8.11 -10.40 1.81
N MET A 110 -9.41 -10.62 1.97
CA MET A 110 -9.98 -11.91 2.32
C MET A 110 -10.26 -12.82 1.11
N GLY A 111 -9.56 -12.61 0.01
CA GLY A 111 -9.68 -13.44 -1.18
C GLY A 111 -8.89 -12.92 -2.37
N SER A 112 -8.79 -13.76 -3.39
CA SER A 112 -8.21 -13.37 -4.68
C SER A 112 -9.20 -12.52 -5.47
N MET A 113 -8.68 -11.57 -6.25
CA MET A 113 -9.51 -10.69 -7.08
C MET A 113 -8.77 -10.24 -8.34
N ASN A 114 -9.54 -9.82 -9.35
CA ASN A 114 -9.00 -9.23 -10.56
C ASN A 114 -8.90 -7.71 -10.39
N PHE A 115 -7.79 -7.14 -10.83
CA PHE A 115 -7.60 -5.70 -10.94
C PHE A 115 -7.48 -5.30 -12.41
N GLY A 116 -8.60 -5.02 -13.06
CA GLY A 116 -8.63 -4.62 -14.47
C GLY A 116 -8.37 -3.12 -14.66
N LEU A 117 -7.12 -2.72 -14.69
CA LEU A 117 -6.70 -1.31 -14.86
C LEU A 117 -6.52 -0.92 -16.34
N TYR A 118 -6.47 -1.85 -17.26
CA TYR A 118 -6.26 -1.65 -18.68
C TYR A 118 -7.21 -0.61 -19.33
N PRO A 119 -8.45 -0.37 -18.86
CA PRO A 119 -9.30 0.67 -19.46
C PRO A 119 -8.73 2.08 -19.26
N ALA A 120 -7.80 2.26 -18.31
CA ALA A 120 -7.12 3.53 -18.09
C ALA A 120 -6.17 3.90 -19.24
N LEU A 121 -5.69 2.92 -20.02
CA LEU A 121 -4.83 3.18 -21.20
C LEU A 121 -5.45 4.18 -22.17
N GLY A 122 -6.75 4.06 -22.44
CA GLY A 122 -7.47 4.96 -23.35
C GLY A 122 -7.68 6.38 -22.81
N ARG A 123 -7.42 6.62 -21.52
CA ARG A 123 -7.63 7.93 -20.88
C ARG A 123 -6.41 8.85 -20.94
N TYR A 124 -5.20 8.29 -21.12
CA TYR A 124 -3.95 9.03 -21.07
C TYR A 124 -3.29 9.08 -22.45
N LYS A 125 -3.05 10.29 -22.97
CA LYS A 125 -2.33 10.50 -24.24
C LYS A 125 -0.82 10.34 -24.09
N LYS A 126 -0.31 10.54 -22.88
CA LYS A 126 1.11 10.49 -22.56
C LYS A 126 1.28 9.95 -21.14
N PHE A 127 2.21 9.05 -20.97
CA PHE A 127 2.62 8.50 -19.68
C PHE A 127 3.91 9.16 -19.21
N GLN A 128 4.06 9.31 -17.90
CA GLN A 128 5.25 9.90 -17.29
C GLN A 128 6.44 8.94 -17.40
N TYR A 129 6.17 7.63 -17.22
CA TYR A 129 7.18 6.59 -17.31
C TYR A 129 6.80 5.52 -18.32
N GLY A 130 7.82 4.98 -19.01
CA GLY A 130 7.61 3.97 -20.06
C GLY A 130 7.04 2.63 -19.56
N TRP A 131 7.14 2.34 -18.26
CA TRP A 131 6.59 1.11 -17.68
C TRP A 131 5.08 1.13 -17.45
N GLU A 132 4.46 2.32 -17.36
CA GLU A 132 3.04 2.45 -17.01
C GLU A 132 2.09 1.77 -18.02
N PRO A 133 2.27 1.95 -19.34
CA PRO A 133 1.41 1.26 -20.32
C PRO A 133 1.44 -0.26 -20.21
N GLU A 134 2.63 -0.84 -20.05
CA GLU A 134 2.79 -2.29 -19.89
C GLU A 134 2.14 -2.80 -18.61
N TYR A 135 2.32 -2.08 -17.51
CA TYR A 135 1.71 -2.40 -16.22
C TYR A 135 0.18 -2.39 -16.31
N LEU A 136 -0.39 -1.38 -16.97
CA LEU A 136 -1.83 -1.28 -17.16
C LEU A 136 -2.37 -2.39 -18.08
N GLU A 137 -1.70 -2.66 -19.20
CA GLU A 137 -2.13 -3.73 -20.12
C GLU A 137 -2.05 -5.11 -19.47
N ALA A 138 -0.98 -5.40 -18.74
CA ALA A 138 -0.81 -6.66 -18.02
C ALA A 138 -1.92 -6.93 -16.99
N SER A 139 -2.64 -5.90 -16.55
CA SER A 139 -3.77 -6.05 -15.63
C SER A 139 -4.98 -6.79 -16.22
N ARG A 140 -4.99 -7.06 -17.54
CA ARG A 140 -6.03 -7.90 -18.17
C ARG A 140 -6.01 -9.33 -17.64
N ASP A 141 -4.81 -9.85 -17.41
CA ASP A 141 -4.58 -11.24 -17.01
C ASP A 141 -4.05 -11.35 -15.57
N TRP A 142 -4.00 -10.23 -14.85
CA TRP A 142 -3.49 -10.23 -13.50
C TRP A 142 -4.57 -10.58 -12.48
N ILE A 143 -4.25 -11.60 -11.68
CA ILE A 143 -5.03 -11.98 -10.51
C ILE A 143 -4.22 -11.58 -9.27
N PHE A 144 -4.77 -10.68 -8.44
CA PHE A 144 -4.27 -10.52 -7.08
C PHE A 144 -4.58 -11.81 -6.33
N ARG A 145 -3.54 -12.61 -6.11
CA ARG A 145 -3.68 -13.90 -5.47
C ARG A 145 -3.71 -13.73 -3.94
N ASN A 146 -4.75 -14.28 -3.31
CA ASN A 146 -4.86 -14.41 -1.87
C ASN A 146 -5.76 -15.60 -1.56
N THR A 147 -5.19 -16.81 -1.66
CA THR A 147 -5.88 -18.07 -1.39
C THR A 147 -6.14 -18.25 0.11
N ALA A 148 -6.96 -19.23 0.50
CA ALA A 148 -7.16 -19.57 1.91
C ALA A 148 -5.81 -19.84 2.60
N ARG A 149 -4.89 -20.56 1.95
CA ARG A 149 -3.55 -20.83 2.47
C ARG A 149 -2.75 -19.52 2.68
N ASP A 150 -2.80 -18.58 1.71
CA ASP A 150 -2.11 -17.30 1.83
C ASP A 150 -2.67 -16.50 3.02
N ILE A 151 -3.99 -16.53 3.24
CA ILE A 151 -4.67 -15.88 4.37
C ILE A 151 -4.24 -16.48 5.70
N GLU A 152 -4.23 -17.82 5.80
CA GLU A 152 -3.74 -18.54 6.99
C GLU A 152 -2.29 -18.15 7.30
N GLU A 153 -1.42 -18.16 6.29
CA GLU A 153 -0.01 -17.81 6.44
C GLU A 153 0.18 -16.35 6.88
N ILE A 154 -0.54 -15.39 6.29
CA ILE A 154 -0.51 -13.98 6.70
C ILE A 154 -0.94 -13.85 8.17
N THR A 155 -2.04 -14.52 8.55
CA THR A 155 -2.58 -14.48 9.91
C THR A 155 -1.59 -15.06 10.93
N ASP A 156 -0.94 -16.14 10.58
CA ASP A 156 0.04 -16.78 11.47
C ASP A 156 1.32 -15.93 11.60
N ARG A 157 1.85 -15.43 10.49
CA ARG A 157 3.11 -14.68 10.49
C ARG A 157 2.98 -13.30 11.12
N LEU A 158 1.92 -12.55 10.84
CA LEU A 158 1.73 -11.20 11.34
C LEU A 158 0.90 -11.17 12.62
N GLY A 159 -0.23 -11.85 12.68
CA GLY A 159 -1.12 -11.82 13.83
C GLY A 159 -0.52 -12.56 15.02
N LYS A 160 -0.29 -13.87 14.90
CA LYS A 160 0.24 -14.68 15.99
C LYS A 160 1.74 -14.49 16.23
N GLY A 161 2.51 -14.34 15.15
CA GLY A 161 3.97 -14.21 15.22
C GLY A 161 4.46 -12.86 15.72
N HIS A 162 3.81 -11.78 15.32
CA HIS A 162 4.22 -10.40 15.62
C HIS A 162 3.24 -9.62 16.51
N GLY A 163 2.07 -10.19 16.83
CA GLY A 163 1.06 -9.50 17.63
C GLY A 163 0.43 -8.27 16.93
N THR A 164 0.62 -8.16 15.62
CA THR A 164 0.04 -7.09 14.81
C THR A 164 -1.46 -7.31 14.67
N GLN A 165 -2.27 -6.27 14.86
CA GLN A 165 -3.69 -6.32 14.55
C GLN A 165 -3.89 -6.44 13.04
N ILE A 166 -4.77 -7.35 12.61
CA ILE A 166 -5.08 -7.55 11.21
C ILE A 166 -6.44 -6.94 10.90
N GLY A 167 -6.41 -5.83 10.16
CA GLY A 167 -7.62 -5.14 9.71
C GLY A 167 -8.00 -5.56 8.30
N ARG A 168 -9.29 -5.80 8.07
CA ARG A 168 -9.82 -6.05 6.73
C ARG A 168 -9.74 -4.78 5.90
N ALA A 169 -8.98 -4.80 4.79
CA ALA A 169 -9.07 -3.77 3.78
C ALA A 169 -10.23 -4.12 2.83
N HIS A 170 -11.15 -3.19 2.66
CA HIS A 170 -12.06 -3.20 1.53
C HIS A 170 -11.40 -2.37 0.43
N VAL A 171 -11.20 -2.96 -0.73
CA VAL A 171 -10.83 -2.27 -1.97
C VAL A 171 -12.12 -1.94 -2.71
#